data_3d2eb61ab679edcb00095a875376762d
#
_entry.id   3d2eb61ab679edcb00095a875376762d
#
_cell.length_a   1.000
_cell.length_b   1.000
_cell.length_c   1.000
_cell.angle_alpha   90.00
_cell.angle_beta   90.00
_cell.angle_gamma   90.00
#
_symmetry.space_group_name_H-M   'P 1'
#
loop_
_entity.id
_entity.type
_entity.pdbx_description
1 polymer ?
#
loop_
_entity_poly.entity_id
_entity_poly.type
_entity_poly.pdbx_seq_one_letter_code
_entity_poly.pdbx_strand_id
1 'polypeptide(L)'
;MKTVIFDLDDTLLCGDSEFKWAEFTVEKGFIDKELYIKKIAEFENDYRAGKMDFEAYCVFLLNPLIGKSIQEVNFLVKDFINQYEKTLIDSLSYELLERHENDQKIIASGSLNFIVKGFSDFFSVDTFFGTPLEIIDNKVTGNLAGVPTFAE
;
A
#
# COMPACT_ATOMS: atom_id res chain seq x y z
N MET A 1 24.59 9.61 13.33
CA MET A 1 23.44 8.88 12.76
C MET A 1 22.18 9.69 12.94
N LYS A 2 21.45 9.89 11.88
CA LYS A 2 20.16 10.59 11.87
C LYS A 2 19.04 9.58 11.75
N THR A 3 17.83 10.00 12.07
CA THR A 3 16.60 9.27 11.68
C THR A 3 16.00 9.97 10.47
N VAL A 4 15.78 9.22 9.40
CA VAL A 4 15.22 9.74 8.16
C VAL A 4 13.90 9.01 7.90
N ILE A 5 12.85 9.78 7.67
CA ILE A 5 11.51 9.27 7.36
C ILE A 5 11.25 9.50 5.88
N PHE A 6 10.94 8.43 5.17
CA PHE A 6 10.56 8.46 3.76
C PHE A 6 9.05 8.23 3.63
N ASP A 7 8.40 9.04 2.82
CA ASP A 7 7.11 8.68 2.25
C ASP A 7 7.29 7.59 1.19
N LEU A 8 6.27 6.83 0.90
CA LEU A 8 6.32 5.73 -0.05
C LEU A 8 5.87 6.17 -1.44
N ASP A 9 4.56 6.46 -1.59
CA ASP A 9 3.97 6.79 -2.88
C ASP A 9 4.51 8.13 -3.40
N ASP A 10 4.86 8.17 -4.68
CA ASP A 10 5.46 9.34 -5.36
C ASP A 10 6.75 9.87 -4.71
N THR A 11 7.37 9.11 -3.82
CA THR A 11 8.66 9.44 -3.17
C THR A 11 9.67 8.32 -3.39
N LEU A 12 9.58 7.21 -2.65
CA LEU A 12 10.38 6.00 -2.91
C LEU A 12 9.85 5.23 -4.13
N LEU A 13 8.57 5.37 -4.43
CA LEU A 13 7.95 4.81 -5.63
C LEU A 13 7.67 5.92 -6.63
N CYS A 14 7.74 5.60 -7.92
CA CYS A 14 7.28 6.47 -8.99
C CYS A 14 5.82 6.14 -9.34
N GLY A 15 4.91 6.43 -8.44
CA GLY A 15 3.48 6.21 -8.59
C GLY A 15 2.80 5.82 -7.29
N ASP A 16 1.54 5.46 -7.40
CA ASP A 16 0.66 5.11 -6.28
C ASP A 16 0.57 3.58 -6.14
N SER A 17 1.04 3.07 -5.01
CA SER A 17 1.07 1.64 -4.72
C SER A 17 -0.33 1.03 -4.60
N GLU A 18 -1.28 1.74 -4.01
CA GLU A 18 -2.65 1.24 -3.83
C GLU A 18 -3.40 1.15 -5.16
N PHE A 19 -3.19 2.09 -6.07
CA PHE A 19 -3.73 2.01 -7.43
C PHE A 19 -3.22 0.76 -8.16
N LYS A 20 -1.92 0.52 -8.09
CA LYS A 20 -1.31 -0.67 -8.71
C LYS A 20 -1.74 -1.96 -8.02
N TRP A 21 -1.91 -1.93 -6.71
CA TRP A 21 -2.46 -3.06 -5.96
C TRP A 21 -3.88 -3.39 -6.42
N ALA A 22 -4.73 -2.39 -6.60
CA ALA A 22 -6.08 -2.58 -7.09
C ALA A 22 -6.09 -3.20 -8.50
N GLU A 23 -5.24 -2.72 -9.41
CA GLU A 23 -5.05 -3.34 -10.74
C GLU A 23 -4.63 -4.80 -10.63
N PHE A 24 -3.67 -5.10 -9.75
CA PHE A 24 -3.21 -6.46 -9.48
C PHE A 24 -4.35 -7.37 -9.01
N THR A 25 -5.22 -6.91 -8.11
CA THR A 25 -6.36 -7.70 -7.63
C THR A 25 -7.39 -7.99 -8.73
N VAL A 26 -7.57 -7.07 -9.67
CA VAL A 26 -8.40 -7.28 -10.86
C VAL A 26 -7.77 -8.32 -11.78
N GLU A 27 -6.47 -8.23 -12.04
CA GLU A 27 -5.73 -9.19 -12.88
C GLU A 27 -5.77 -10.61 -12.29
N LYS A 28 -5.74 -10.72 -10.97
CA LYS A 28 -5.88 -12.01 -10.26
C LYS A 28 -7.31 -12.54 -10.21
N GLY A 29 -8.28 -11.76 -10.69
CA GLY A 29 -9.69 -12.15 -10.67
C GLY A 29 -10.35 -12.04 -9.29
N PHE A 30 -9.76 -11.30 -8.35
CA PHE A 30 -10.33 -11.11 -7.01
C PHE A 30 -11.41 -10.04 -6.97
N ILE A 31 -11.42 -9.14 -7.94
CA ILE A 31 -12.45 -8.11 -8.14
C ILE A 31 -12.90 -8.15 -9.58
N ASP A 32 -14.21 -8.00 -9.80
CA ASP A 32 -14.79 -7.80 -11.13
C ASP A 32 -14.30 -6.49 -11.74
N LYS A 33 -13.88 -6.55 -13.00
CA LYS A 33 -13.26 -5.40 -13.69
C LYS A 33 -14.23 -4.22 -13.85
N GLU A 34 -15.51 -4.49 -14.15
CA GLU A 34 -16.49 -3.42 -14.34
C GLU A 34 -16.81 -2.73 -13.02
N LEU A 35 -16.95 -3.51 -11.94
CA LEU A 35 -17.11 -2.99 -10.58
C LEU A 35 -15.92 -2.13 -10.17
N TYR A 36 -14.70 -2.61 -10.45
CA TYR A 36 -13.48 -1.87 -10.16
C TYR A 36 -13.44 -0.51 -10.87
N ILE A 37 -13.68 -0.50 -12.18
CA ILE A 37 -13.66 0.73 -12.98
C ILE A 37 -14.67 1.74 -12.43
N LYS A 38 -15.89 1.28 -12.13
CA LYS A 38 -16.94 2.14 -11.57
C LYS A 38 -16.55 2.73 -10.22
N LYS A 39 -16.06 1.91 -9.30
CA LYS A 39 -15.69 2.34 -7.94
C LYS A 39 -14.50 3.28 -7.94
N ILE A 40 -13.47 2.99 -8.72
CA ILE A 40 -12.31 3.88 -8.83
C ILE A 40 -12.70 5.23 -9.39
N ALA A 41 -13.56 5.28 -10.40
CA ALA A 41 -14.05 6.55 -10.94
C ALA A 41 -14.84 7.36 -9.89
N GLU A 42 -15.67 6.70 -9.09
CA GLU A 42 -16.38 7.33 -7.97
C GLU A 42 -15.41 7.92 -6.94
N PHE A 43 -14.41 7.16 -6.51
CA PHE A 43 -13.39 7.62 -5.55
C PHE A 43 -12.53 8.76 -6.11
N GLU A 44 -12.13 8.70 -7.37
CA GLU A 44 -11.38 9.78 -8.01
C GLU A 44 -12.18 11.09 -8.06
N ASN A 45 -13.47 11.01 -8.41
CA ASN A 45 -14.36 12.17 -8.42
C ASN A 45 -14.50 12.77 -7.04
N ASP A 46 -14.70 11.95 -6.01
CA ASP A 46 -14.81 12.38 -4.63
C ASP A 46 -13.51 13.02 -4.13
N TYR A 47 -12.36 12.43 -4.49
CA TYR A 47 -11.05 13.00 -4.17
C TYR A 47 -10.85 14.39 -4.77
N ARG A 48 -11.18 14.56 -6.06
CA ARG A 48 -11.09 15.87 -6.74
C ARG A 48 -12.04 16.91 -6.14
N ALA A 49 -13.18 16.46 -5.64
CA ALA A 49 -14.15 17.34 -4.97
C ALA A 49 -13.81 17.62 -3.50
N GLY A 50 -12.73 17.03 -2.96
CA GLY A 50 -12.36 17.14 -1.55
C GLY A 50 -13.31 16.42 -0.60
N LYS A 51 -14.03 15.42 -1.08
CA LYS A 51 -15.07 14.67 -0.36
C LYS A 51 -14.78 13.19 -0.20
N MET A 52 -13.57 12.74 -0.54
CA MET A 52 -13.23 11.33 -0.49
C MET A 52 -13.33 10.77 0.92
N ASP A 53 -14.10 9.69 1.08
CA ASP A 53 -14.10 8.86 2.27
C ASP A 53 -12.95 7.86 2.20
N PHE A 54 -11.85 8.18 2.85
CA PHE A 54 -10.64 7.36 2.85
C PHE A 54 -10.84 6.00 3.52
N GLU A 55 -11.67 5.93 4.55
CA GLU A 55 -12.01 4.65 5.17
C GLU A 55 -12.76 3.75 4.20
N ALA A 56 -13.76 4.28 3.50
CA ALA A 56 -14.49 3.53 2.48
C ALA A 56 -13.57 3.06 1.34
N TYR A 57 -12.61 3.88 0.94
CA TYR A 57 -11.60 3.49 -0.05
C TYR A 57 -10.73 2.35 0.44
N CYS A 58 -10.21 2.43 1.66
CA CYS A 58 -9.43 1.34 2.25
C CYS A 58 -10.24 0.05 2.38
N VAL A 59 -11.48 0.13 2.83
CA VAL A 59 -12.39 -1.02 2.92
C VAL A 59 -12.61 -1.65 1.54
N PHE A 60 -12.80 -0.85 0.51
CA PHE A 60 -12.90 -1.33 -0.87
C PHE A 60 -11.64 -2.11 -1.30
N LEU A 61 -10.45 -1.59 -1.01
CA LEU A 61 -9.19 -2.25 -1.32
C LEU A 61 -8.98 -3.55 -0.53
N LEU A 62 -9.50 -3.62 0.69
CA LEU A 62 -9.39 -4.80 1.56
C LEU A 62 -10.39 -5.90 1.22
N ASN A 63 -11.50 -5.56 0.58
CA ASN A 63 -12.60 -6.51 0.34
C ASN A 63 -12.14 -7.81 -0.34
N PRO A 64 -11.25 -7.81 -1.35
CA PRO A 64 -10.76 -9.04 -1.96
C PRO A 64 -9.94 -9.94 -1.05
N LEU A 65 -9.47 -9.40 0.07
CA LEU A 65 -8.61 -10.10 1.02
C LEU A 65 -9.36 -10.71 2.20
N ILE A 66 -10.65 -10.44 2.34
CA ILE A 66 -11.47 -10.95 3.46
C ILE A 66 -11.33 -12.47 3.56
N GLY A 67 -11.01 -12.94 4.76
CA GLY A 67 -10.84 -14.36 5.07
C GLY A 67 -9.46 -14.93 4.73
N LYS A 68 -8.59 -14.17 4.07
CA LYS A 68 -7.20 -14.60 3.83
C LYS A 68 -6.36 -14.43 5.09
N SER A 69 -5.41 -15.34 5.29
CA SER A 69 -4.45 -15.24 6.38
C SER A 69 -3.42 -14.15 6.10
N ILE A 70 -2.74 -13.67 7.16
CA ILE A 70 -1.63 -12.74 7.01
C ILE A 70 -0.53 -13.32 6.13
N GLN A 71 -0.25 -14.61 6.23
CA GLN A 71 0.75 -15.29 5.41
C GLN A 71 0.36 -15.26 3.92
N GLU A 72 -0.92 -15.51 3.61
CA GLU A 72 -1.42 -15.41 2.24
C GLU A 72 -1.33 -13.98 1.70
N VAL A 73 -1.69 -12.98 2.51
CA VAL A 73 -1.57 -11.57 2.12
C VAL A 73 -0.12 -11.19 1.85
N ASN A 74 0.81 -11.57 2.73
CA ASN A 74 2.23 -11.30 2.55
C ASN A 74 2.80 -11.97 1.29
N PHE A 75 2.34 -13.18 0.98
CA PHE A 75 2.72 -13.88 -0.25
C PHE A 75 2.21 -13.14 -1.50
N LEU A 76 0.95 -12.69 -1.48
CA LEU A 76 0.37 -11.91 -2.57
C LEU A 76 1.11 -10.58 -2.78
N VAL A 77 1.54 -9.91 -1.71
CA VAL A 77 2.31 -8.67 -1.81
C VAL A 77 3.66 -8.91 -2.47
N LYS A 78 4.34 -10.02 -2.17
CA LYS A 78 5.59 -10.38 -2.86
C LYS A 78 5.37 -10.59 -4.36
N ASP A 79 4.31 -11.30 -4.74
CA ASP A 79 3.94 -11.47 -6.14
C ASP A 79 3.62 -10.12 -6.82
N PHE A 80 2.88 -9.26 -6.13
CA PHE A 80 2.59 -7.91 -6.56
C PHE A 80 3.87 -7.09 -6.82
N ILE A 81 4.80 -7.06 -5.88
CA ILE A 81 6.05 -6.32 -6.04
C ILE A 81 6.87 -6.89 -7.19
N ASN A 82 6.97 -8.21 -7.32
CA ASN A 82 7.65 -8.84 -8.45
C ASN A 82 7.07 -8.42 -9.81
N GLN A 83 5.76 -8.29 -9.88
CA GLN A 83 5.07 -7.89 -11.11
C GLN A 83 5.25 -6.41 -11.43
N TYR A 84 5.22 -5.53 -10.42
CA TYR A 84 5.17 -4.09 -10.59
C TYR A 84 6.46 -3.36 -10.23
N GLU A 85 7.52 -4.05 -9.79
CA GLU A 85 8.76 -3.39 -9.36
C GLU A 85 9.36 -2.49 -10.43
N LYS A 86 9.37 -2.93 -11.69
CA LYS A 86 9.93 -2.14 -12.82
C LYS A 86 9.10 -0.90 -13.15
N THR A 87 7.83 -0.91 -12.81
CA THR A 87 6.93 0.24 -13.00
C THR A 87 7.03 1.23 -11.85
N LEU A 88 7.16 0.74 -10.62
CA LEU A 88 7.09 1.55 -9.40
C LEU A 88 8.45 1.96 -8.84
N ILE A 89 9.51 1.22 -9.14
CA ILE A 89 10.83 1.45 -8.55
C ILE A 89 11.82 1.80 -9.66
N ASP A 90 12.53 2.90 -9.49
CA ASP A 90 13.55 3.37 -10.42
C ASP A 90 14.89 3.65 -9.71
N SER A 91 15.87 4.19 -10.46
CA SER A 91 17.18 4.50 -9.91
C SER A 91 17.15 5.53 -8.77
N LEU A 92 16.16 6.45 -8.78
CA LEU A 92 16.04 7.48 -7.75
C LEU A 92 15.68 6.88 -6.39
N SER A 93 14.91 5.80 -6.37
CA SER A 93 14.58 5.06 -5.15
C SER A 93 15.84 4.60 -4.45
N TYR A 94 16.74 3.97 -5.19
CA TYR A 94 18.02 3.46 -4.66
C TYR A 94 18.98 4.58 -4.27
N GLU A 95 19.08 5.62 -5.08
CA GLU A 95 19.92 6.79 -4.77
C GLU A 95 19.51 7.47 -3.48
N LEU A 96 18.20 7.61 -3.24
CA LEU A 96 17.67 8.17 -2.00
C LEU A 96 18.07 7.33 -0.78
N LEU A 97 17.95 6.01 -0.88
CA LEU A 97 18.30 5.10 0.21
C LEU A 97 19.81 5.06 0.44
N GLU A 98 20.62 5.07 -0.61
CA GLU A 98 22.09 5.08 -0.52
C GLU A 98 22.62 6.33 0.17
N ARG A 99 22.03 7.51 -0.11
CA ARG A 99 22.39 8.77 0.56
C ARG A 99 22.28 8.68 2.09
N HIS A 100 21.46 7.77 2.57
CA HIS A 100 21.17 7.58 3.99
C HIS A 100 21.54 6.18 4.47
N GLU A 101 22.54 5.55 3.85
CA GLU A 101 22.93 4.17 4.18
C GLU A 101 23.33 3.99 5.66
N ASN A 102 23.90 5.02 6.26
CA ASN A 102 24.35 5.03 7.66
C ASN A 102 23.31 5.62 8.62
N ASP A 103 22.16 6.01 8.13
CA ASP A 103 21.09 6.60 8.94
C ASP A 103 20.01 5.55 9.28
N GLN A 104 19.31 5.78 10.38
CA GLN A 104 18.11 5.01 10.69
C GLN A 104 17.00 5.41 9.70
N LYS A 105 16.50 4.46 8.95
CA LYS A 105 15.47 4.69 7.95
C LYS A 105 14.10 4.21 8.44
N ILE A 106 13.09 5.01 8.17
CA ILE A 106 11.68 4.70 8.46
C ILE A 106 10.87 5.00 7.19
N ILE A 107 9.97 4.10 6.81
CA ILE A 107 8.97 4.36 5.78
C ILE A 107 7.65 4.65 6.47
N ALA A 108 7.03 5.79 6.17
CA ALA A 108 5.71 6.15 6.68
C ALA A 108 4.80 6.53 5.52
N SER A 109 3.64 5.92 5.43
CA SER A 109 2.69 6.12 4.33
C SER A 109 1.25 5.97 4.82
N GLY A 110 0.33 6.69 4.16
CA GLY A 110 -1.11 6.49 4.33
C GLY A 110 -1.64 5.21 3.70
N SER A 111 -0.84 4.53 2.89
CA SER A 111 -1.22 3.25 2.27
C SER A 111 -1.43 2.14 3.30
N LEU A 112 -2.19 1.12 2.91
CA LEU A 112 -2.44 -0.06 3.76
C LEU A 112 -1.14 -0.70 4.20
N ASN A 113 -1.04 -1.02 5.48
CA ASN A 113 0.24 -1.37 6.10
C ASN A 113 0.89 -2.64 5.52
N PHE A 114 0.13 -3.60 5.01
CA PHE A 114 0.70 -4.79 4.38
C PHE A 114 1.45 -4.45 3.07
N ILE A 115 1.01 -3.43 2.34
CA ILE A 115 1.70 -2.92 1.15
C ILE A 115 3.00 -2.21 1.59
N VAL A 116 2.90 -1.33 2.57
CA VAL A 116 4.07 -0.61 3.12
C VAL A 116 5.10 -1.59 3.66
N LYS A 117 4.67 -2.62 4.38
CA LYS A 117 5.53 -3.70 4.86
C LYS A 117 6.27 -4.40 3.72
N GLY A 118 5.56 -4.74 2.64
CA GLY A 118 6.15 -5.40 1.49
C GLY A 118 7.27 -4.59 0.86
N PHE A 119 7.09 -3.30 0.66
CA PHE A 119 8.14 -2.42 0.15
C PHE A 119 9.25 -2.17 1.16
N SER A 120 8.91 -2.08 2.44
CA SER A 120 9.89 -1.98 3.51
C SER A 120 10.84 -3.18 3.51
N ASP A 121 10.30 -4.38 3.41
CA ASP A 121 11.08 -5.62 3.26
C ASP A 121 11.92 -5.61 1.98
N PHE A 122 11.34 -5.18 0.87
CA PHE A 122 12.04 -5.07 -0.42
C PHE A 122 13.24 -4.13 -0.37
N PHE A 123 13.09 -2.98 0.28
CA PHE A 123 14.15 -1.99 0.43
C PHE A 123 15.07 -2.23 1.64
N SER A 124 14.85 -3.30 2.40
CA SER A 124 15.59 -3.61 3.64
C SER A 124 15.53 -2.47 4.68
N VAL A 125 14.36 -1.87 4.84
CA VAL A 125 14.07 -0.87 5.86
C VAL A 125 13.26 -1.53 6.99
N ASP A 126 13.80 -1.54 8.20
CA ASP A 126 13.23 -2.33 9.31
C ASP A 126 11.99 -1.73 9.96
N THR A 127 11.83 -0.41 9.87
CA THR A 127 10.73 0.30 10.52
C THR A 127 9.80 0.93 9.49
N PHE A 128 8.52 0.66 9.63
CA PHE A 128 7.50 1.21 8.74
C PHE A 128 6.22 1.52 9.50
N PHE A 129 5.44 2.45 8.95
CA PHE A 129 4.10 2.80 9.40
C PHE A 129 3.17 2.91 8.20
N GLY A 130 2.02 2.30 8.29
CA GLY A 130 0.95 2.37 7.31
C GLY A 130 -0.41 2.30 7.97
N THR A 131 -1.48 2.40 7.18
CA THR A 131 -2.84 2.28 7.70
C THR A 131 -3.11 0.83 8.12
N PRO A 132 -3.40 0.58 9.41
CA PRO A 132 -3.57 -0.78 9.92
C PRO A 132 -4.91 -1.39 9.53
N LEU A 133 -4.91 -2.70 9.27
CA LEU A 133 -6.11 -3.49 9.01
C LEU A 133 -6.44 -4.38 10.20
N GLU A 134 -7.73 -4.64 10.38
CA GLU A 134 -8.19 -5.54 11.44
C GLU A 134 -7.93 -7.00 11.10
N ILE A 135 -7.30 -7.70 12.02
CA ILE A 135 -7.01 -9.13 11.92
C ILE A 135 -7.65 -9.84 13.10
N ILE A 136 -8.49 -10.83 12.82
CA ILE A 136 -9.09 -11.71 13.84
C ILE A 136 -8.80 -13.15 13.45
N ASP A 137 -8.32 -13.95 14.41
CA ASP A 137 -7.93 -15.35 14.18
C ASP A 137 -6.98 -15.52 12.99
N ASN A 138 -5.99 -14.61 12.87
CA ASN A 138 -5.00 -14.56 11.81
C ASN A 138 -5.57 -14.31 10.39
N LYS A 139 -6.79 -13.79 10.30
CA LYS A 139 -7.47 -13.53 9.02
C LYS A 139 -7.90 -12.08 8.90
N VAL A 140 -7.85 -11.58 7.67
CA VAL A 140 -8.34 -10.24 7.30
C VAL A 140 -9.87 -10.21 7.44
N THR A 141 -10.39 -9.22 8.17
CA THR A 141 -11.84 -9.04 8.35
C THR A 141 -12.46 -8.14 7.28
N GLY A 142 -11.68 -7.29 6.65
CA GLY A 142 -12.15 -6.28 5.71
C GLY A 142 -12.32 -4.89 6.33
N ASN A 143 -12.11 -4.76 7.64
CA ASN A 143 -12.16 -3.48 8.36
C ASN A 143 -10.76 -2.97 8.65
N LEU A 144 -10.65 -1.66 8.94
CA LEU A 144 -9.43 -1.08 9.48
C LEU A 144 -9.32 -1.36 10.98
N ALA A 145 -8.10 -1.46 11.49
CA ALA A 145 -7.83 -1.65 12.93
C ALA A 145 -7.80 -0.33 13.71
N GLY A 146 -7.96 0.80 13.03
CA GLY A 146 -7.91 2.12 13.63
C GLY A 146 -8.15 3.20 12.59
N VAL A 147 -7.78 4.43 12.92
CA VAL A 147 -7.88 5.57 12.00
C VAL A 147 -6.85 5.43 10.88
N PRO A 148 -7.22 5.71 9.62
CA PRO A 148 -6.26 5.75 8.52
C PRO A 148 -5.08 6.68 8.81
N THR A 149 -3.87 6.26 8.43
CA THR A 149 -2.64 7.03 8.61
C THR A 149 -2.44 7.95 7.42
N PHE A 150 -3.14 9.08 7.37
CA PHE A 150 -2.93 10.10 6.34
C PHE A 150 -2.08 11.25 6.88
N ALA A 151 -1.25 11.80 6.00
CA ALA A 151 -0.61 13.08 6.28
C ALA A 151 -1.70 14.19 6.29
N GLU A 152 -1.84 14.90 7.39
CA GLU A 152 -2.58 16.15 7.47
C GLU A 152 -1.69 17.30 7.02
#